data_ac323a41642641690212574bc05c59d0
#
_entry.id   ac323a41642641690212574bc05c59d0
#
_cell.length_a   1.000
_cell.length_b   1.000
_cell.length_c   1.000
_cell.angle_alpha   90.00
_cell.angle_beta   90.00
_cell.angle_gamma   90.00
#
_symmetry.space_group_name_H-M   'P 1'
#
loop_
_entity.id
_entity.type
_entity.pdbx_description
1 polymer ?
#
loop_
_entity_poly.entity_id
_entity_poly.type
_entity_poly.pdbx_seq_one_letter_code
_entity_poly.pdbx_strand_id
1 'polypeptide(L)'
;MKALVLGGGSLKGAWQVGAIQAILETGFEPDMIYGISAGGLNAAFMVNEAGRQMETNKKINWDLVNKQLINFWLENINKPSDIGFLRSKWSLGLDTVLSRFDGLIDTNPLHEKLKKYIDLTTLRRSPIRLKVGTVNINTGEMYYADPSEQHFLDYLRASSSLPIIMPVIQIGGDHRQAFLDGGIREVVPLKQAILDGATEIYAVATHPKHRKMEAINYRSFFSLMERVKDISVNQFENSDIEWAENYNESIMEIGGFKLAKQINLTVIRPAEPVNIHLTSFDREDVMNVIKEGFTFAYTQLHQPK
;
A
#
# COMPACT_ATOMS: atom_id res chain seq x y z
N MET A 1 20.83 4.45 -2.18
CA MET A 1 19.98 3.40 -1.61
C MET A 1 18.84 3.10 -2.59
N LYS A 2 18.49 1.84 -2.70
CA LYS A 2 17.42 1.35 -3.58
C LYS A 2 16.11 1.27 -2.81
N ALA A 3 15.07 1.90 -3.31
CA ALA A 3 13.75 1.88 -2.68
C ALA A 3 12.69 1.26 -3.57
N LEU A 4 11.85 0.40 -3.00
CA LEU A 4 10.59 -0.03 -3.57
C LEU A 4 9.47 0.73 -2.87
N VAL A 5 8.69 1.49 -3.62
CA VAL A 5 7.62 2.35 -3.10
C VAL A 5 6.28 1.84 -3.61
N LEU A 6 5.41 1.45 -2.68
CA LEU A 6 4.17 0.74 -2.96
C LEU A 6 2.96 1.61 -2.60
N GLY A 7 2.24 2.05 -3.63
CA GLY A 7 1.05 2.90 -3.47
C GLY A 7 -0.15 2.18 -2.84
N GLY A 8 -1.06 2.96 -2.29
CA GLY A 8 -2.36 2.48 -1.81
C GLY A 8 -3.29 2.10 -2.97
N GLY A 9 -4.26 1.23 -2.74
CA GLY A 9 -5.20 0.85 -3.80
C GLY A 9 -6.19 -0.26 -3.45
N SER A 10 -6.35 -0.60 -2.17
CA SER A 10 -7.27 -1.67 -1.76
C SER A 10 -6.93 -3.00 -2.47
N LEU A 11 -7.90 -3.69 -3.06
CA LEU A 11 -7.68 -4.95 -3.80
C LEU A 11 -6.74 -4.82 -5.01
N LYS A 12 -6.54 -3.62 -5.55
CA LYS A 12 -5.55 -3.37 -6.61
C LYS A 12 -4.11 -3.64 -6.14
N GLY A 13 -3.90 -3.83 -4.84
CA GLY A 13 -2.67 -4.39 -4.29
C GLY A 13 -2.29 -5.76 -4.87
N ALA A 14 -3.25 -6.53 -5.38
CA ALA A 14 -2.98 -7.77 -6.13
C ALA A 14 -2.25 -7.49 -7.46
N TRP A 15 -2.66 -6.46 -8.21
CA TRP A 15 -1.96 -6.01 -9.42
C TRP A 15 -0.51 -5.61 -9.11
N GLN A 16 -0.33 -4.92 -7.99
CA GLN A 16 0.99 -4.50 -7.51
C GLN A 16 1.90 -5.71 -7.24
N VAL A 17 1.37 -6.83 -6.71
CA VAL A 17 2.14 -8.06 -6.47
C VAL A 17 2.76 -8.60 -7.77
N GLY A 18 1.99 -8.59 -8.87
CA GLY A 18 2.51 -8.96 -10.18
C GLY A 18 3.57 -7.99 -10.70
N ALA A 19 3.36 -6.69 -10.53
CA ALA A 19 4.33 -5.68 -10.92
C ALA A 19 5.66 -5.80 -10.12
N ILE A 20 5.56 -6.11 -8.82
CA ILE A 20 6.73 -6.40 -7.96
C ILE A 20 7.52 -7.58 -8.53
N GLN A 21 6.87 -8.64 -8.97
CA GLN A 21 7.55 -9.78 -9.60
C GLN A 21 8.41 -9.33 -10.77
N ALA A 22 7.85 -8.58 -11.71
CA ALA A 22 8.58 -8.09 -12.88
C ALA A 22 9.77 -7.18 -12.51
N ILE A 23 9.63 -6.35 -11.48
CA ILE A 23 10.73 -5.51 -10.95
C ILE A 23 11.85 -6.39 -10.40
N LEU A 24 11.53 -7.38 -9.59
CA LEU A 24 12.52 -8.27 -8.97
C LEU A 24 13.25 -9.12 -10.01
N GLU A 25 12.57 -9.52 -11.10
CA GLU A 25 13.18 -10.24 -12.23
C GLU A 25 14.24 -9.42 -13.00
N THR A 26 14.25 -8.08 -12.85
CA THR A 26 15.34 -7.23 -13.36
C THR A 26 16.64 -7.34 -12.55
N GLY A 27 16.62 -8.07 -11.42
CA GLY A 27 17.72 -8.12 -10.46
C GLY A 27 17.71 -6.96 -9.47
N PHE A 28 16.61 -6.20 -9.37
CA PHE A 28 16.45 -5.16 -8.38
C PHE A 28 16.29 -5.75 -6.98
N GLU A 29 17.16 -5.35 -6.08
CA GLU A 29 17.13 -5.74 -4.66
C GLU A 29 16.97 -4.49 -3.81
N PRO A 30 15.81 -4.26 -3.17
CA PRO A 30 15.57 -3.06 -2.38
C PRO A 30 16.32 -3.06 -1.05
N ASP A 31 16.91 -1.91 -0.66
CA ASP A 31 17.43 -1.63 0.68
C ASP A 31 16.32 -1.18 1.64
N MET A 32 15.24 -0.62 1.06
CA MET A 32 14.10 -0.08 1.80
C MET A 32 12.80 -0.26 1.00
N ILE A 33 11.72 -0.51 1.74
CA ILE A 33 10.37 -0.63 1.17
C ILE A 33 9.43 0.31 1.92
N TYR A 34 8.68 1.09 1.16
CA TYR A 34 7.66 2.02 1.66
C TYR A 34 6.30 1.62 1.14
N GLY A 35 5.27 1.76 1.97
CA GLY A 35 3.93 1.47 1.50
C GLY A 35 2.84 2.20 2.27
N ILE A 36 1.71 2.39 1.59
CA ILE A 36 0.48 2.93 2.16
C ILE A 36 -0.66 1.98 1.83
N SER A 37 -1.60 1.76 2.76
CA SER A 37 -2.76 0.91 2.54
C SER A 37 -2.37 -0.52 2.12
N ALA A 38 -2.92 -1.04 1.03
CA ALA A 38 -2.53 -2.34 0.48
C ALA A 38 -1.02 -2.43 0.17
N GLY A 39 -0.41 -1.32 -0.27
CA GLY A 39 1.05 -1.25 -0.46
C GLY A 39 1.82 -1.40 0.85
N GLY A 40 1.29 -0.89 1.96
CA GLY A 40 1.86 -1.08 3.30
C GLY A 40 1.79 -2.54 3.74
N LEU A 41 0.68 -3.23 3.44
CA LEU A 41 0.53 -4.67 3.73
C LEU A 41 1.50 -5.52 2.91
N ASN A 42 1.62 -5.25 1.60
CA ASN A 42 2.58 -5.92 0.72
C ASN A 42 4.02 -5.67 1.19
N ALA A 43 4.37 -4.42 1.52
CA ALA A 43 5.68 -4.04 2.03
C ALA A 43 6.04 -4.79 3.31
N ALA A 44 5.14 -4.80 4.30
CA ALA A 44 5.34 -5.48 5.56
C ALA A 44 5.51 -6.99 5.39
N PHE A 45 4.71 -7.61 4.50
CA PHE A 45 4.85 -9.03 4.19
C PHE A 45 6.22 -9.33 3.56
N MET A 46 6.65 -8.56 2.55
CA MET A 46 7.94 -8.75 1.89
C MET A 46 9.12 -8.61 2.85
N VAL A 47 9.11 -7.58 3.70
CA VAL A 47 10.17 -7.35 4.69
C VAL A 47 10.20 -8.46 5.75
N ASN A 48 9.03 -8.96 6.15
CA ASN A 48 8.92 -10.08 7.07
C ASN A 48 9.51 -11.38 6.46
N GLU A 49 9.17 -11.71 5.21
CA GLU A 49 9.74 -12.87 4.53
C GLU A 49 11.25 -12.73 4.28
N ALA A 50 11.73 -11.54 3.93
CA ALA A 50 13.16 -11.24 3.83
C ALA A 50 13.87 -11.46 5.18
N GLY A 51 13.27 -11.02 6.29
CA GLY A 51 13.77 -11.24 7.64
C GLY A 51 13.88 -12.74 7.98
N ARG A 52 12.83 -13.52 7.71
CA ARG A 52 12.84 -14.99 7.92
C ARG A 52 13.95 -15.68 7.15
N GLN A 53 14.16 -15.29 5.88
CA GLN A 53 15.23 -15.87 5.06
C GLN A 53 16.62 -15.50 5.58
N MET A 54 16.81 -14.28 6.07
CA MET A 54 18.08 -13.88 6.69
C MET A 54 18.38 -14.67 7.97
N GLU A 55 17.36 -14.99 8.76
CA GLU A 55 17.53 -15.82 9.97
C GLU A 55 17.97 -17.25 9.62
N THR A 56 17.38 -17.83 8.58
CA THR A 56 17.59 -19.26 8.22
C THR A 56 18.75 -19.43 7.24
N ASN A 57 18.78 -18.67 6.15
CA ASN A 57 19.66 -18.89 5.00
C ASN A 57 20.81 -17.87 4.88
N LYS A 58 20.82 -16.83 5.72
CA LYS A 58 21.78 -15.71 5.68
C LYS A 58 21.81 -14.96 4.34
N LYS A 59 20.82 -15.16 3.49
CA LYS A 59 20.65 -14.51 2.18
C LYS A 59 19.17 -14.40 1.84
N ILE A 60 18.79 -13.29 1.23
CA ILE A 60 17.45 -13.07 0.71
C ILE A 60 17.36 -13.60 -0.72
N ASN A 61 16.35 -14.42 -0.97
CA ASN A 61 15.92 -14.82 -2.30
C ASN A 61 14.62 -14.05 -2.63
N TRP A 62 14.74 -12.98 -3.40
CA TRP A 62 13.63 -12.09 -3.73
C TRP A 62 12.52 -12.77 -4.55
N ASP A 63 12.88 -13.74 -5.41
CA ASP A 63 11.90 -14.53 -6.16
C ASP A 63 11.04 -15.35 -5.19
N LEU A 64 11.65 -15.93 -4.16
CA LEU A 64 10.92 -16.67 -3.14
C LEU A 64 10.06 -15.74 -2.29
N VAL A 65 10.56 -14.55 -1.91
CA VAL A 65 9.76 -13.53 -1.20
C VAL A 65 8.49 -13.20 -1.99
N ASN A 66 8.65 -12.91 -3.29
CA ASN A 66 7.49 -12.58 -4.12
C ASN A 66 6.54 -13.78 -4.31
N LYS A 67 7.07 -14.98 -4.51
CA LYS A 67 6.24 -16.20 -4.59
C LYS A 67 5.41 -16.42 -3.33
N GLN A 68 5.97 -16.16 -2.15
CA GLN A 68 5.22 -16.24 -0.89
C GLN A 68 4.15 -15.15 -0.80
N LEU A 69 4.43 -13.94 -1.29
CA LEU A 69 3.45 -12.86 -1.36
C LEU A 69 2.27 -13.21 -2.30
N ILE A 70 2.55 -13.76 -3.48
CA ILE A 70 1.52 -14.26 -4.41
C ILE A 70 0.66 -15.33 -3.71
N ASN A 71 1.30 -16.31 -3.08
CA ASN A 71 0.58 -17.37 -2.36
C ASN A 71 -0.28 -16.80 -1.23
N PHE A 72 0.23 -15.83 -0.49
CA PHE A 72 -0.55 -15.15 0.56
C PHE A 72 -1.85 -14.55 0.01
N TRP A 73 -1.77 -13.82 -1.10
CA TRP A 73 -2.96 -13.25 -1.73
C TRP A 73 -3.93 -14.35 -2.18
N LEU A 74 -3.46 -15.36 -2.92
CA LEU A 74 -4.29 -16.42 -3.48
C LEU A 74 -4.91 -17.37 -2.42
N GLU A 75 -4.32 -17.45 -1.23
CA GLU A 75 -4.82 -18.32 -0.17
C GLU A 75 -5.65 -17.57 0.87
N ASN A 76 -5.40 -16.25 1.06
CA ASN A 76 -5.96 -15.51 2.17
C ASN A 76 -6.87 -14.34 1.76
N ILE A 77 -6.79 -13.85 0.52
CA ILE A 77 -7.59 -12.72 0.03
C ILE A 77 -8.29 -13.15 -1.26
N ASN A 78 -9.27 -14.00 -1.14
CA ASN A 78 -9.93 -14.62 -2.30
C ASN A 78 -11.46 -14.48 -2.31
N LYS A 79 -12.02 -13.75 -1.35
CA LYS A 79 -13.45 -13.39 -1.28
C LYS A 79 -13.65 -12.20 -0.33
N PRO A 80 -14.73 -11.44 -0.45
CA PRO A 80 -14.99 -10.27 0.40
C PRO A 80 -14.92 -10.53 1.90
N SER A 81 -15.42 -11.68 2.37
CA SER A 81 -15.39 -12.06 3.78
C SER A 81 -13.98 -12.32 4.35
N ASP A 82 -12.95 -12.43 3.50
CA ASP A 82 -11.57 -12.53 3.93
C ASP A 82 -11.02 -11.19 4.42
N ILE A 83 -11.61 -10.10 3.98
CA ILE A 83 -11.27 -8.73 4.38
C ILE A 83 -12.12 -8.33 5.58
N GLY A 84 -13.43 -8.56 5.51
CA GLY A 84 -14.33 -8.20 6.59
C GLY A 84 -15.79 -8.50 6.30
N PHE A 85 -16.62 -8.21 7.30
CA PHE A 85 -18.06 -8.40 7.23
C PHE A 85 -18.78 -7.07 7.41
N LEU A 86 -19.83 -6.84 6.62
CA LEU A 86 -20.74 -5.72 6.85
C LEU A 86 -21.39 -5.84 8.22
N ARG A 87 -21.33 -4.78 9.01
CA ARG A 87 -22.04 -4.70 10.30
C ARG A 87 -23.54 -4.69 10.07
N SER A 88 -24.29 -5.26 11.00
CA SER A 88 -25.75 -5.31 10.87
C SER A 88 -26.37 -3.90 10.93
N LYS A 89 -27.47 -3.69 10.22
CA LYS A 89 -28.20 -2.40 10.25
C LYS A 89 -28.65 -2.01 11.67
N TRP A 90 -28.96 -2.99 12.50
CA TRP A 90 -29.33 -2.77 13.91
C TRP A 90 -28.14 -2.29 14.74
N SER A 91 -26.96 -2.92 14.57
CA SER A 91 -25.72 -2.48 15.22
C SER A 91 -25.37 -1.06 14.78
N LEU A 92 -25.35 -0.77 13.47
CA LEU A 92 -25.05 0.56 12.94
C LEU A 92 -26.02 1.64 13.44
N GLY A 93 -27.33 1.32 13.52
CA GLY A 93 -28.31 2.26 14.05
C GLY A 93 -28.12 2.55 15.54
N LEU A 94 -27.86 1.51 16.34
CA LEU A 94 -27.62 1.66 17.78
C LEU A 94 -26.29 2.38 18.04
N ASP A 95 -25.21 2.02 17.32
CA ASP A 95 -23.90 2.64 17.44
C ASP A 95 -23.94 4.13 17.08
N THR A 96 -24.74 4.50 16.07
CA THR A 96 -24.95 5.91 15.68
C THR A 96 -25.66 6.68 16.81
N VAL A 97 -26.72 6.10 17.40
CA VAL A 97 -27.44 6.72 18.51
C VAL A 97 -26.56 6.85 19.76
N LEU A 98 -25.69 5.87 20.02
CA LEU A 98 -24.78 5.86 21.16
C LEU A 98 -23.45 6.60 20.89
N SER A 99 -23.31 7.25 19.73
CA SER A 99 -22.06 7.92 19.30
C SER A 99 -20.82 6.99 19.37
N ARG A 100 -21.00 5.72 19.00
CA ARG A 100 -19.97 4.67 19.00
C ARG A 100 -19.69 4.12 17.59
N PHE A 101 -19.76 5.00 16.58
CA PHE A 101 -19.50 4.58 15.21
C PHE A 101 -18.07 4.02 15.05
N ASP A 102 -17.96 2.78 14.59
CA ASP A 102 -16.72 2.04 14.43
C ASP A 102 -16.61 1.40 13.03
N GLY A 103 -16.91 2.21 11.99
CA GLY A 103 -16.92 1.78 10.60
C GLY A 103 -18.13 0.96 10.19
N LEU A 104 -18.29 0.76 8.89
CA LEU A 104 -19.37 -0.04 8.29
C LEU A 104 -19.02 -1.52 8.20
N ILE A 105 -17.70 -1.84 8.15
CA ILE A 105 -17.15 -3.19 8.00
C ILE A 105 -16.33 -3.55 9.24
N ASP A 106 -16.57 -4.74 9.78
CA ASP A 106 -15.68 -5.36 10.75
C ASP A 106 -14.50 -6.00 10.02
N THR A 107 -13.29 -5.50 10.24
CA THR A 107 -12.04 -5.93 9.59
C THR A 107 -11.23 -6.96 10.39
N ASN A 108 -11.80 -7.54 11.44
CA ASN A 108 -11.12 -8.57 12.24
C ASN A 108 -10.57 -9.73 11.38
N PRO A 109 -11.27 -10.24 10.33
CA PRO A 109 -10.71 -11.31 9.50
C PRO A 109 -9.35 -10.96 8.89
N LEU A 110 -9.21 -9.78 8.32
CA LEU A 110 -7.94 -9.31 7.77
C LEU A 110 -6.89 -9.13 8.88
N HIS A 111 -7.29 -8.56 10.01
CA HIS A 111 -6.40 -8.30 11.14
C HIS A 111 -5.80 -9.60 11.73
N GLU A 112 -6.60 -10.64 11.90
CA GLU A 112 -6.10 -11.94 12.38
C GLU A 112 -5.14 -12.60 11.38
N LYS A 113 -5.38 -12.43 10.07
CA LYS A 113 -4.43 -12.86 9.04
C LYS A 113 -3.10 -12.12 9.15
N LEU A 114 -3.13 -10.79 9.32
CA LEU A 114 -1.91 -10.00 9.49
C LEU A 114 -1.10 -10.47 10.70
N LYS A 115 -1.73 -10.68 11.86
CA LYS A 115 -1.07 -11.21 13.05
C LYS A 115 -0.43 -12.59 12.85
N LYS A 116 -1.06 -13.43 12.02
CA LYS A 116 -0.57 -14.78 11.73
C LYS A 116 0.69 -14.77 10.85
N TYR A 117 0.74 -13.86 9.87
CA TYR A 117 1.77 -13.87 8.83
C TYR A 117 2.90 -12.86 9.07
N ILE A 118 2.67 -11.83 9.88
CA ILE A 118 3.64 -10.77 10.15
C ILE A 118 4.07 -10.85 11.62
N ASP A 119 5.35 -11.14 11.84
CA ASP A 119 5.98 -11.16 13.16
C ASP A 119 6.86 -9.91 13.36
N LEU A 120 6.55 -9.14 14.39
CA LEU A 120 7.26 -7.91 14.69
C LEU A 120 8.75 -8.13 15.02
N THR A 121 9.08 -9.27 15.62
CA THR A 121 10.48 -9.62 15.93
C THR A 121 11.27 -9.84 14.65
N THR A 122 10.69 -10.58 13.71
CA THR A 122 11.28 -10.83 12.39
C THR A 122 11.42 -9.53 11.58
N LEU A 123 10.41 -8.67 11.59
CA LEU A 123 10.48 -7.35 10.94
C LEU A 123 11.65 -6.52 11.48
N ARG A 124 11.83 -6.46 12.81
CA ARG A 124 12.92 -5.71 13.46
C ARG A 124 14.31 -6.24 13.14
N ARG A 125 14.44 -7.52 12.82
CA ARG A 125 15.71 -8.16 12.46
C ARG A 125 16.01 -8.12 10.97
N SER A 126 15.02 -7.77 10.16
CA SER A 126 15.21 -7.65 8.71
C SER A 126 16.27 -6.59 8.40
N PRO A 127 17.19 -6.84 7.45
CA PRO A 127 18.12 -5.81 7.00
C PRO A 127 17.44 -4.76 6.11
N ILE A 128 16.21 -5.02 5.68
CA ILE A 128 15.45 -4.14 4.80
C ILE A 128 14.66 -3.15 5.65
N ARG A 129 14.84 -1.86 5.39
CA ARG A 129 14.07 -0.82 6.07
C ARG A 129 12.62 -0.84 5.61
N LEU A 130 11.70 -0.69 6.55
CA LEU A 130 10.26 -0.62 6.28
C LEU A 130 9.70 0.67 6.87
N LYS A 131 8.91 1.40 6.08
CA LYS A 131 8.01 2.44 6.61
C LYS A 131 6.62 2.30 6.03
N VAL A 132 5.63 2.45 6.88
CA VAL A 132 4.21 2.37 6.52
C VAL A 132 3.53 3.68 6.85
N GLY A 133 2.92 4.30 5.83
CA GLY A 133 2.26 5.60 5.97
C GLY A 133 0.82 5.48 6.46
N THR A 134 0.45 6.32 7.42
CA THR A 134 -0.90 6.45 7.97
C THR A 134 -1.17 7.91 8.34
N VAL A 135 -2.43 8.30 8.58
CA VAL A 135 -2.80 9.67 8.94
C VAL A 135 -3.39 9.72 10.34
N ASN A 136 -2.86 10.60 11.19
CA ASN A 136 -3.50 10.94 12.46
C ASN A 136 -4.71 11.84 12.17
N ILE A 137 -5.91 11.34 12.46
CA ILE A 137 -7.15 12.07 12.13
C ILE A 137 -7.40 13.30 13.01
N ASN A 138 -6.75 13.39 14.17
CA ASN A 138 -6.91 14.53 15.07
C ASN A 138 -6.08 15.74 14.59
N THR A 139 -4.94 15.49 13.92
CA THR A 139 -4.05 16.56 13.42
C THR A 139 -4.12 16.72 11.90
N GLY A 140 -4.58 15.69 11.18
CA GLY A 140 -4.52 15.61 9.73
C GLY A 140 -3.11 15.34 9.16
N GLU A 141 -2.13 15.05 10.00
CA GLU A 141 -0.73 14.87 9.57
C GLU A 141 -0.43 13.42 9.19
N MET A 142 0.40 13.27 8.13
CA MET A 142 1.00 11.98 7.79
C MET A 142 1.95 11.52 8.89
N TYR A 143 1.90 10.24 9.16
CA TYR A 143 2.83 9.56 10.06
C TYR A 143 3.38 8.31 9.39
N TYR A 144 4.69 8.14 9.44
CA TYR A 144 5.38 6.99 8.88
C TYR A 144 5.95 6.13 9.99
N ALA A 145 5.24 5.06 10.29
CA ALA A 145 5.66 4.08 11.30
C ALA A 145 6.70 3.11 10.74
N ASP A 146 7.66 2.72 11.58
CA ASP A 146 8.63 1.66 11.30
C ASP A 146 8.59 0.55 12.36
N PRO A 147 9.15 -0.65 12.09
CA PRO A 147 9.06 -1.79 13.01
C PRO A 147 9.71 -1.60 14.38
N SER A 148 10.51 -0.55 14.60
CA SER A 148 11.08 -0.26 15.93
C SER A 148 10.02 0.19 16.93
N GLU A 149 8.89 0.69 16.44
CA GLU A 149 7.79 1.16 17.27
C GLU A 149 7.04 0.01 17.94
N GLN A 150 6.66 0.24 19.20
CA GLN A 150 5.96 -0.77 20.01
C GLN A 150 4.64 -1.23 19.39
N HIS A 151 3.90 -0.28 18.79
CA HIS A 151 2.57 -0.49 18.22
C HIS A 151 2.58 -0.55 16.69
N PHE A 152 3.68 -0.98 16.07
CA PHE A 152 3.81 -0.99 14.60
C PHE A 152 2.66 -1.74 13.90
N LEU A 153 2.20 -2.86 14.46
CA LEU A 153 1.10 -3.64 13.85
C LEU A 153 -0.24 -2.87 13.89
N ASP A 154 -0.45 -2.00 14.88
CA ASP A 154 -1.63 -1.13 14.92
C ASP A 154 -1.52 -0.03 13.85
N TYR A 155 -0.34 0.55 13.63
CA TYR A 155 -0.09 1.48 12.53
C TYR A 155 -0.27 0.81 11.16
N LEU A 156 0.21 -0.41 10.99
CA LEU A 156 0.00 -1.19 9.77
C LEU A 156 -1.49 -1.44 9.51
N ARG A 157 -2.25 -1.77 10.55
CA ARG A 157 -3.71 -1.88 10.49
C ARG A 157 -4.36 -0.54 10.12
N ALA A 158 -3.93 0.56 10.77
CA ALA A 158 -4.43 1.90 10.50
C ALA A 158 -4.18 2.31 9.04
N SER A 159 -3.00 2.03 8.51
CA SER A 159 -2.64 2.30 7.12
C SER A 159 -3.62 1.69 6.12
N SER A 160 -4.27 0.59 6.45
CA SER A 160 -5.27 -0.07 5.59
C SER A 160 -6.72 0.16 6.02
N SER A 161 -6.96 1.04 7.00
CA SER A 161 -8.30 1.36 7.50
C SER A 161 -8.94 2.47 6.68
N LEU A 162 -9.72 2.10 5.67
CA LEU A 162 -10.43 3.05 4.79
C LEU A 162 -11.41 3.92 5.58
N PRO A 163 -11.37 5.25 5.42
CA PRO A 163 -12.24 6.18 6.14
C PRO A 163 -13.73 5.84 5.96
N ILE A 164 -14.50 5.96 7.04
CA ILE A 164 -15.94 5.68 7.13
C ILE A 164 -16.26 4.18 6.96
N ILE A 165 -15.57 3.48 6.07
CA ILE A 165 -15.84 2.06 5.78
C ILE A 165 -15.29 1.16 6.88
N MET A 166 -14.08 1.45 7.35
CA MET A 166 -13.35 0.63 8.33
C MET A 166 -13.13 1.40 9.64
N PRO A 167 -12.84 0.69 10.75
CA PRO A 167 -12.64 1.32 12.07
C PRO A 167 -11.46 2.31 12.07
N VAL A 168 -11.60 3.36 12.87
CA VAL A 168 -10.47 4.20 13.31
C VAL A 168 -9.60 3.40 14.27
N ILE A 169 -8.30 3.39 14.09
CA ILE A 169 -7.36 2.65 14.94
C ILE A 169 -6.74 3.58 15.97
N GLN A 170 -7.00 3.30 17.25
CA GLN A 170 -6.38 4.01 18.37
C GLN A 170 -5.10 3.29 18.78
N ILE A 171 -3.97 3.98 18.72
CA ILE A 171 -2.68 3.41 19.07
C ILE A 171 -2.49 3.44 20.58
N GLY A 172 -2.18 2.27 21.16
CA GLY A 172 -1.99 2.15 22.62
C GLY A 172 -3.23 2.52 23.44
N GLY A 173 -4.41 2.61 22.83
CA GLY A 173 -5.66 3.01 23.51
C GLY A 173 -5.80 4.51 23.79
N ASP A 174 -4.88 5.34 23.30
CA ASP A 174 -4.97 6.80 23.43
C ASP A 174 -5.85 7.40 22.33
N HIS A 175 -6.96 8.04 22.70
CA HIS A 175 -7.87 8.72 21.76
C HIS A 175 -7.20 9.84 20.94
N ARG A 176 -6.10 10.43 21.44
CA ARG A 176 -5.31 11.44 20.71
C ARG A 176 -4.44 10.82 19.64
N GLN A 177 -4.22 9.51 19.70
CA GLN A 177 -3.46 8.70 18.76
C GLN A 177 -4.42 7.87 17.90
N ALA A 178 -5.31 8.55 17.18
CA ALA A 178 -6.32 7.95 16.31
C ALA A 178 -5.91 8.06 14.84
N PHE A 179 -5.81 6.93 14.14
CA PHE A 179 -5.25 6.85 12.81
C PHE A 179 -6.17 6.14 11.82
N LEU A 180 -6.03 6.53 10.56
CA LEU A 180 -6.70 5.93 9.38
C LEU A 180 -5.69 5.76 8.23
N ASP A 181 -6.20 5.21 7.12
CA ASP A 181 -5.45 4.99 5.88
C ASP A 181 -4.72 6.27 5.42
N GLY A 182 -3.42 6.12 5.12
CA GLY A 182 -2.59 7.22 4.62
C GLY A 182 -3.05 7.78 3.28
N GLY A 183 -3.78 6.98 2.49
CA GLY A 183 -4.28 7.33 1.16
C GLY A 183 -5.26 8.50 1.11
N ILE A 184 -5.71 9.00 2.26
CA ILE A 184 -6.49 10.25 2.33
C ILE A 184 -5.61 11.50 2.21
N ARG A 185 -4.28 11.38 2.27
CA ARG A 185 -3.35 12.50 2.19
C ARG A 185 -2.20 12.27 1.22
N GLU A 186 -1.66 11.07 1.16
CA GLU A 186 -0.58 10.63 0.27
C GLU A 186 -0.85 9.18 -0.15
N VAL A 187 -0.66 8.85 -1.40
CA VAL A 187 -0.94 7.50 -1.92
C VAL A 187 0.33 6.75 -2.24
N VAL A 188 1.31 7.41 -2.84
CA VAL A 188 2.61 6.83 -3.20
C VAL A 188 3.70 7.54 -2.40
N PRO A 189 4.25 6.94 -1.35
CA PRO A 189 5.14 7.61 -0.38
C PRO A 189 6.55 7.89 -0.93
N LEU A 190 6.60 8.51 -2.12
CA LEU A 190 7.85 8.86 -2.82
C LEU A 190 8.64 9.92 -2.07
N LYS A 191 7.94 10.94 -1.56
CA LYS A 191 8.58 12.02 -0.83
C LYS A 191 9.34 11.51 0.39
N GLN A 192 8.73 10.62 1.17
CA GLN A 192 9.38 10.05 2.34
C GLN A 192 10.58 9.20 1.96
N ALA A 193 10.49 8.38 0.91
CA ALA A 193 11.61 7.56 0.44
C ALA A 193 12.81 8.43 0.01
N ILE A 194 12.56 9.53 -0.70
CA ILE A 194 13.58 10.49 -1.13
C ILE A 194 14.24 11.18 0.08
N LEU A 195 13.44 11.65 1.04
CA LEU A 195 13.94 12.28 2.26
C LEU A 195 14.81 11.34 3.10
N ASP A 196 14.50 10.05 3.12
CA ASP A 196 15.29 9.01 3.80
C ASP A 196 16.53 8.58 2.99
N GLY A 197 16.76 9.20 1.82
CA GLY A 197 17.98 9.09 1.02
C GLY A 197 17.93 8.02 -0.08
N ALA A 198 16.75 7.63 -0.56
CA ALA A 198 16.63 6.80 -1.75
C ALA A 198 17.14 7.56 -2.99
N THR A 199 17.87 6.85 -3.85
CA THR A 199 18.44 7.42 -5.08
C THR A 199 18.09 6.60 -6.32
N GLU A 200 17.71 5.34 -6.15
CA GLU A 200 17.19 4.47 -7.19
C GLU A 200 15.82 3.96 -6.69
N ILE A 201 14.76 4.32 -7.37
CA ILE A 201 13.39 4.12 -6.87
C ILE A 201 12.54 3.44 -7.95
N TYR A 202 11.97 2.30 -7.59
CA TYR A 202 10.84 1.73 -8.30
C TYR A 202 9.56 2.04 -7.50
N ALA A 203 8.63 2.74 -8.13
CA ALA A 203 7.33 3.06 -7.56
C ALA A 203 6.22 2.28 -8.29
N VAL A 204 5.38 1.59 -7.54
CA VAL A 204 4.24 0.86 -8.08
C VAL A 204 2.95 1.53 -7.63
N ALA A 205 2.32 2.22 -8.56
CA ALA A 205 1.03 2.86 -8.42
C ALA A 205 -0.10 1.90 -8.84
N THR A 206 -1.32 2.16 -8.43
CA THR A 206 -2.45 1.24 -8.63
C THR A 206 -3.59 1.80 -9.49
N HIS A 207 -3.44 3.05 -9.94
CA HIS A 207 -4.42 3.71 -10.81
C HIS A 207 -3.75 4.24 -12.07
N PRO A 208 -4.46 4.29 -13.21
CA PRO A 208 -3.94 4.88 -14.45
C PRO A 208 -3.75 6.39 -14.30
N LYS A 209 -2.82 6.97 -15.07
CA LYS A 209 -2.59 8.43 -15.08
C LYS A 209 -3.86 9.21 -15.44
N HIS A 210 -4.56 8.74 -16.44
CA HIS A 210 -5.80 9.35 -16.93
C HIS A 210 -6.98 8.42 -16.68
N ARG A 211 -8.02 8.95 -16.09
CA ARG A 211 -9.25 8.18 -15.88
C ARG A 211 -10.14 8.24 -17.11
N LYS A 212 -10.71 7.09 -17.45
CA LYS A 212 -11.78 7.03 -18.45
C LYS A 212 -13.14 7.32 -17.81
N MET A 213 -14.10 7.67 -18.63
CA MET A 213 -15.48 7.78 -18.21
C MET A 213 -16.02 6.42 -17.81
N GLU A 214 -16.56 6.33 -16.62
CA GLU A 214 -17.20 5.14 -16.07
C GLU A 214 -18.64 5.46 -15.69
N ALA A 215 -19.59 4.62 -16.11
CA ALA A 215 -20.95 4.69 -15.63
C ALA A 215 -21.02 4.07 -14.23
N ILE A 216 -21.52 4.82 -13.25
CA ILE A 216 -21.68 4.36 -11.87
C ILE A 216 -23.15 4.38 -11.45
N ASN A 217 -23.53 3.49 -10.53
CA ASN A 217 -24.80 3.58 -9.84
C ASN A 217 -24.69 4.55 -8.66
N TYR A 218 -24.90 5.84 -8.92
CA TYR A 218 -24.83 6.91 -7.90
C TYR A 218 -25.92 6.83 -6.81
N ARG A 219 -26.93 5.95 -6.98
CA ARG A 219 -27.94 5.66 -5.95
C ARG A 219 -27.48 4.59 -4.96
N SER A 220 -26.44 3.83 -5.28
CA SER A 220 -25.79 2.91 -4.36
C SER A 220 -24.76 3.65 -3.53
N PHE A 221 -24.93 3.67 -2.21
CA PHE A 221 -24.00 4.31 -1.27
C PHE A 221 -22.57 3.81 -1.47
N PHE A 222 -22.38 2.48 -1.54
CA PHE A 222 -21.05 1.89 -1.70
C PHE A 222 -20.41 2.24 -3.04
N SER A 223 -21.17 2.17 -4.15
CA SER A 223 -20.65 2.54 -5.47
C SER A 223 -20.25 4.02 -5.55
N LEU A 224 -21.05 4.90 -4.91
CA LEU A 224 -20.72 6.32 -4.85
C LEU A 224 -19.46 6.57 -4.00
N MET A 225 -19.38 5.95 -2.82
CA MET A 225 -18.22 6.07 -1.92
C MET A 225 -16.94 5.54 -2.59
N GLU A 226 -17.00 4.38 -3.23
CA GLU A 226 -15.87 3.81 -3.97
C GLU A 226 -15.42 4.76 -5.09
N ARG A 227 -16.37 5.35 -5.84
CA ARG A 227 -16.06 6.30 -6.90
C ARG A 227 -15.39 7.58 -6.38
N VAL A 228 -15.94 8.17 -5.32
CA VAL A 228 -15.38 9.38 -4.69
C VAL A 228 -13.96 9.12 -4.19
N LYS A 229 -13.77 8.00 -3.49
CA LYS A 229 -12.45 7.56 -3.04
C LYS A 229 -11.49 7.41 -4.23
N ASP A 230 -11.88 6.71 -5.28
CA ASP A 230 -11.04 6.46 -6.45
C ASP A 230 -10.65 7.74 -7.18
N ILE A 231 -11.54 8.74 -7.25
CA ILE A 231 -11.22 10.07 -7.82
C ILE A 231 -10.13 10.75 -6.97
N SER A 232 -10.31 10.78 -5.65
CA SER A 232 -9.37 11.42 -4.73
C SER A 232 -8.02 10.72 -4.72
N VAL A 233 -8.01 9.39 -4.61
CA VAL A 233 -6.80 8.57 -4.61
C VAL A 233 -6.01 8.74 -5.93
N ASN A 234 -6.70 8.73 -7.08
CA ASN A 234 -6.05 8.95 -8.37
C ASN A 234 -5.40 10.34 -8.46
N GLN A 235 -6.05 11.38 -7.93
CA GLN A 235 -5.48 12.73 -7.92
C GLN A 235 -4.25 12.81 -7.03
N PHE A 236 -4.31 12.25 -5.80
CA PHE A 236 -3.15 12.24 -4.89
C PHE A 236 -1.99 11.43 -5.47
N GLU A 237 -2.27 10.25 -6.05
CA GLU A 237 -1.27 9.42 -6.72
C GLU A 237 -0.57 10.16 -7.87
N ASN A 238 -1.33 10.91 -8.70
CA ASN A 238 -0.76 11.74 -9.74
C ASN A 238 0.12 12.86 -9.15
N SER A 239 -0.34 13.55 -8.10
CA SER A 239 0.41 14.64 -7.47
C SER A 239 1.70 14.14 -6.80
N ASP A 240 1.65 12.98 -6.13
CA ASP A 240 2.83 12.36 -5.50
C ASP A 240 3.90 12.00 -6.54
N ILE A 241 3.47 11.42 -7.67
CA ILE A 241 4.37 11.03 -8.76
C ILE A 241 4.94 12.27 -9.45
N GLU A 242 4.11 13.24 -9.81
CA GLU A 242 4.52 14.48 -10.47
C GLU A 242 5.54 15.25 -9.62
N TRP A 243 5.32 15.31 -8.31
CA TRP A 243 6.28 15.93 -7.40
C TRP A 243 7.65 15.23 -7.46
N ALA A 244 7.67 13.90 -7.47
CA ALA A 244 8.92 13.14 -7.52
C ALA A 244 9.59 13.17 -8.91
N GLU A 245 8.83 13.18 -10.00
CA GLU A 245 9.35 13.35 -11.36
C GLU A 245 10.07 14.71 -11.52
N ASN A 246 9.52 15.77 -10.93
CA ASN A 246 10.08 17.14 -10.96
C ASN A 246 11.19 17.35 -9.90
N TYR A 247 11.44 16.39 -9.01
CA TYR A 247 12.39 16.56 -7.92
C TYR A 247 13.81 16.89 -8.42
N ASN A 248 14.30 16.19 -9.43
CA ASN A 248 15.67 16.40 -9.95
C ASN A 248 15.85 17.80 -10.54
N GLU A 249 14.80 18.37 -11.12
CA GLU A 249 14.82 19.74 -11.70
C GLU A 249 14.80 20.81 -10.61
N SER A 250 14.24 20.50 -9.43
CA SER A 250 14.17 21.39 -8.28
C SER A 250 15.48 21.48 -7.47
N ILE A 251 16.47 20.61 -7.75
CA ILE A 251 17.73 20.58 -7.01
C ILE A 251 18.57 21.81 -7.36
N MET A 252 18.77 22.66 -6.33
CA MET A 252 19.63 23.85 -6.46
C MET A 252 21.10 23.46 -6.58
N GLU A 253 21.83 24.18 -7.44
CA GLU A 253 23.28 24.06 -7.62
C GLU A 253 23.96 25.38 -7.21
N ILE A 254 24.95 25.31 -6.34
CA ILE A 254 25.73 26.46 -5.89
C ILE A 254 27.23 26.14 -6.08
N GLY A 255 27.91 26.96 -6.89
CA GLY A 255 29.34 26.80 -7.11
C GLY A 255 29.76 25.45 -7.73
N GLY A 256 28.89 24.84 -8.53
CA GLY A 256 29.12 23.50 -9.14
C GLY A 256 28.76 22.32 -8.23
N PHE A 257 28.23 22.59 -7.03
CA PHE A 257 27.80 21.53 -6.10
C PHE A 257 26.28 21.50 -6.00
N LYS A 258 25.68 20.30 -6.24
CA LYS A 258 24.25 20.06 -6.03
C LYS A 258 23.95 19.92 -4.53
N LEU A 259 22.94 20.64 -4.05
CA LEU A 259 22.55 20.63 -2.63
C LEU A 259 21.80 19.38 -2.20
N ALA A 260 21.35 18.55 -3.16
CA ALA A 260 20.70 17.28 -2.90
C ALA A 260 21.12 16.23 -3.92
N LYS A 261 20.90 14.95 -3.60
CA LYS A 261 21.19 13.84 -4.49
C LYS A 261 20.10 13.70 -5.53
N GLN A 262 20.51 13.53 -6.79
CA GLN A 262 19.57 13.13 -7.85
C GLN A 262 19.02 11.74 -7.60
N ILE A 263 17.80 11.53 -8.08
CA ILE A 263 17.11 10.24 -8.03
C ILE A 263 16.96 9.66 -9.44
N ASN A 264 16.99 8.35 -9.54
CA ASN A 264 16.53 7.59 -10.70
C ASN A 264 15.19 6.95 -10.34
N LEU A 265 14.11 7.47 -10.92
CA LEU A 265 12.74 7.06 -10.63
C LEU A 265 12.16 6.28 -11.82
N THR A 266 11.69 5.07 -11.55
CA THR A 266 10.88 4.28 -12.48
C THR A 266 9.50 4.09 -11.88
N VAL A 267 8.48 4.63 -12.55
CA VAL A 267 7.08 4.49 -12.12
C VAL A 267 6.41 3.41 -12.96
N ILE A 268 5.82 2.43 -12.29
CA ILE A 268 4.99 1.39 -12.88
C ILE A 268 3.55 1.61 -12.41
N ARG A 269 2.65 1.81 -13.37
CA ARG A 269 1.24 2.05 -13.10
C ARG A 269 0.38 1.50 -14.24
N PRO A 270 -0.82 0.97 -13.96
CA PRO A 270 -1.66 0.39 -15.00
C PRO A 270 -2.05 1.45 -16.05
N ALA A 271 -2.14 1.04 -17.32
CA ALA A 271 -2.62 1.93 -18.39
C ALA A 271 -4.14 2.17 -18.30
N GLU A 272 -4.86 1.16 -17.78
CA GLU A 272 -6.31 1.15 -17.64
C GLU A 272 -6.71 0.89 -16.18
N PRO A 273 -7.95 1.23 -15.77
CA PRO A 273 -8.42 0.90 -14.43
C PRO A 273 -8.37 -0.60 -14.17
N VAL A 274 -7.74 -0.99 -13.07
CA VAL A 274 -7.71 -2.39 -12.62
C VAL A 274 -9.10 -2.80 -12.16
N ASN A 275 -9.66 -3.80 -12.82
CA ASN A 275 -11.04 -4.24 -12.62
C ASN A 275 -11.13 -5.30 -11.50
N ILE A 276 -11.18 -4.85 -10.27
CA ILE A 276 -11.46 -5.69 -9.10
C ILE A 276 -12.21 -4.87 -8.05
N HIS A 277 -13.31 -5.40 -7.51
CA HIS A 277 -14.21 -4.69 -6.61
C HIS A 277 -14.25 -5.32 -5.22
N LEU A 278 -14.17 -4.49 -4.17
CA LEU A 278 -14.14 -4.92 -2.77
C LEU A 278 -15.37 -5.76 -2.37
N THR A 279 -16.50 -5.50 -2.97
CA THR A 279 -17.79 -6.14 -2.65
C THR A 279 -18.04 -7.44 -3.42
N SER A 280 -17.27 -7.69 -4.49
CA SER A 280 -17.48 -8.83 -5.37
C SER A 280 -16.17 -9.20 -6.05
N PHE A 281 -15.50 -10.23 -5.56
CA PHE A 281 -14.32 -10.83 -6.17
C PHE A 281 -14.14 -12.25 -5.66
N ASP A 282 -13.42 -13.04 -6.43
CA ASP A 282 -13.02 -14.38 -6.07
C ASP A 282 -11.52 -14.61 -6.30
N ARG A 283 -11.07 -15.86 -6.10
CA ARG A 283 -9.67 -16.24 -6.26
C ARG A 283 -9.17 -16.10 -7.69
N GLU A 284 -10.05 -16.32 -8.67
CA GLU A 284 -9.70 -16.20 -10.08
C GLU A 284 -9.49 -14.73 -10.47
N ASP A 285 -10.33 -13.83 -9.99
CA ASP A 285 -10.18 -12.40 -10.16
C ASP A 285 -8.82 -11.93 -9.62
N VAL A 286 -8.46 -12.35 -8.41
CA VAL A 286 -7.16 -12.01 -7.79
C VAL A 286 -6.01 -12.54 -8.64
N MET A 287 -6.08 -13.78 -9.09
CA MET A 287 -5.04 -14.39 -9.95
C MET A 287 -4.89 -13.65 -11.27
N ASN A 288 -6.00 -13.28 -11.90
CA ASN A 288 -5.99 -12.56 -13.17
C ASN A 288 -5.39 -11.17 -13.04
N VAL A 289 -5.72 -10.46 -11.95
CA VAL A 289 -5.18 -9.14 -11.65
C VAL A 289 -3.67 -9.21 -11.35
N ILE A 290 -3.19 -10.24 -10.65
CA ILE A 290 -1.74 -10.46 -10.46
C ILE A 290 -1.03 -10.69 -11.80
N LYS A 291 -1.59 -11.53 -12.68
CA LYS A 291 -1.01 -11.80 -14.02
C LYS A 291 -0.99 -10.53 -14.88
N GLU A 292 -2.05 -9.73 -14.84
CA GLU A 292 -2.12 -8.45 -15.55
C GLU A 292 -0.99 -7.51 -15.08
N GLY A 293 -0.81 -7.36 -13.77
CA GLY A 293 0.25 -6.53 -13.20
C GLY A 293 1.65 -6.98 -13.62
N PHE A 294 1.91 -8.29 -13.60
CA PHE A 294 3.17 -8.85 -14.09
C PHE A 294 3.39 -8.56 -15.58
N THR A 295 2.42 -8.90 -16.42
CA THR A 295 2.54 -8.74 -17.87
C THR A 295 2.77 -7.30 -18.27
N PHE A 296 2.04 -6.37 -17.65
CA PHE A 296 2.18 -4.94 -17.90
C PHE A 296 3.57 -4.44 -17.49
N ALA A 297 3.97 -4.70 -16.24
CA ALA A 297 5.25 -4.24 -15.71
C ALA A 297 6.44 -4.87 -16.47
N TYR A 298 6.36 -6.16 -16.77
CA TYR A 298 7.39 -6.86 -17.55
C TYR A 298 7.56 -6.22 -18.93
N THR A 299 6.46 -5.95 -19.62
CA THR A 299 6.49 -5.30 -20.94
C THR A 299 7.11 -3.91 -20.84
N GLN A 300 6.71 -3.08 -19.86
CA GLN A 300 7.24 -1.74 -19.66
C GLN A 300 8.76 -1.75 -19.37
N LEU A 301 9.22 -2.70 -18.57
CA LEU A 301 10.64 -2.79 -18.15
C LEU A 301 11.56 -3.34 -19.23
N HIS A 302 11.04 -4.08 -20.21
CA HIS A 302 11.82 -4.71 -21.28
C HIS A 302 11.59 -4.05 -22.66
N GLN A 303 10.83 -2.97 -22.73
CA GLN A 303 10.76 -2.16 -23.95
C GLN A 303 12.10 -1.49 -24.21
N PRO A 304 12.65 -1.55 -25.43
CA PRO A 304 13.82 -0.77 -25.79
C PRO A 304 13.51 0.72 -25.62
N LYS A 305 14.37 1.41 -24.89
CA LYS A 305 14.29 2.87 -24.70
C LYS A 305 14.62 3.61 -25.98
#